data_53ff7a9ee00b21bd82e4021eb1b6a585
#
_entry.id   53ff7a9ee00b21bd82e4021eb1b6a585
#
_cell.length_a   1.000
_cell.length_b   1.000
_cell.length_c   1.000
_cell.angle_alpha   90.00
_cell.angle_beta   90.00
_cell.angle_gamma   90.00
#
_symmetry.space_group_name_H-M   'P 1'
#
loop_
_entity.id
_entity.type
_entity.pdbx_description
1 polymer ?
#
loop_
_entity_poly.entity_id
_entity_poly.type
_entity_poly.pdbx_seq_one_letter_code
_entity_poly.pdbx_strand_id
1 'polypeptide(L)'
;IVQSMPVPSRFYGDELIWYDPANPHNPMMDHQGRVWLTSAIRERKNPSWCQAGSDNKFAQYFPLEQGYRGAVSYDPRTEEFVMIDTCFGTHHLQFARDDDHTLFFSGFQASGGGVVGWLKTAVYDQTKDEQLSQGWCPTVIDTNGDGKITKPWNAPGLSNVDRDLNRDTRVVLGSYGVIPDSNNTTAVWIVSTEFPGRLAYLDIGHNPPETCISEVYEVPSVFDSRVPKEQTGFGPRGLDIDSQGVIWTALSGSSHFASFDRSKCTVNNGPTVVDGRHCVDGWTLYPTPGPVIPNTDPPSRADYHYYNWVDQYNTLGLGEDVP
;
A
#
# COMPACT_ATOMS: atom_id res chain seq x y z
N ILE A 1 19.98 22.89 -13.61
CA ILE A 1 18.95 21.86 -13.92
C ILE A 1 19.74 20.67 -14.40
N VAL A 2 19.88 19.64 -13.57
CA VAL A 2 20.45 18.36 -14.01
C VAL A 2 19.42 17.73 -14.93
N GLN A 3 19.73 17.65 -16.20
CA GLN A 3 18.90 16.92 -17.16
C GLN A 3 19.09 15.43 -16.83
N SER A 4 18.06 14.79 -16.30
CA SER A 4 18.09 13.34 -16.10
C SER A 4 18.23 12.66 -17.45
N MET A 5 19.32 11.97 -17.67
CA MET A 5 19.50 11.12 -18.85
C MET A 5 18.62 9.88 -18.68
N PRO A 6 17.88 9.45 -19.71
CA PRO A 6 17.14 8.19 -19.65
C PRO A 6 18.12 7.05 -19.38
N VAL A 7 17.77 6.17 -18.45
CA VAL A 7 18.53 4.96 -18.13
C VAL A 7 17.91 3.79 -18.89
N PRO A 8 18.67 2.99 -19.67
CA PRO A 8 18.15 1.80 -20.32
C PRO A 8 17.60 0.81 -19.30
N SER A 9 16.44 0.24 -19.57
CA SER A 9 15.94 -0.86 -18.78
C SER A 9 16.46 -2.20 -19.32
N ARG A 10 16.54 -3.21 -18.46
CA ARG A 10 16.91 -4.56 -18.90
C ARG A 10 15.92 -5.17 -19.90
N PHE A 11 14.67 -4.73 -19.84
CA PHE A 11 13.62 -5.20 -20.73
C PHE A 11 13.64 -4.49 -22.09
N TYR A 12 13.85 -3.17 -22.10
CA TYR A 12 13.85 -2.38 -23.34
C TYR A 12 15.24 -2.18 -23.94
N GLY A 13 16.30 -2.63 -23.29
CA GLY A 13 17.68 -2.48 -23.73
C GLY A 13 18.13 -1.02 -23.81
N ASP A 14 18.81 -0.67 -24.89
CA ASP A 14 19.35 0.67 -25.12
C ASP A 14 18.35 1.63 -25.77
N GLU A 15 17.10 1.21 -25.98
CA GLU A 15 16.08 2.06 -26.58
C GLU A 15 15.64 3.14 -25.60
N LEU A 16 15.63 4.38 -26.06
CA LEU A 16 15.11 5.52 -25.29
C LEU A 16 13.60 5.57 -25.43
N ILE A 17 12.91 5.05 -24.42
CA ILE A 17 11.44 5.00 -24.39
C ILE A 17 10.80 6.25 -23.80
N TRP A 18 11.60 7.17 -23.24
CA TRP A 18 11.11 8.36 -22.59
C TRP A 18 12.09 9.52 -22.68
N TYR A 19 11.63 10.68 -23.12
CA TYR A 19 12.43 11.90 -23.27
C TYR A 19 12.16 12.95 -22.20
N ASP A 20 11.07 12.80 -21.44
CA ASP A 20 10.71 13.68 -20.36
C ASP A 20 11.46 13.34 -19.07
N PRO A 21 11.52 14.25 -18.10
CA PRO A 21 12.03 13.96 -16.77
C PRO A 21 11.31 12.77 -16.13
N ALA A 22 12.03 11.99 -15.35
CA ALA A 22 11.57 10.73 -14.77
C ALA A 22 10.32 10.83 -13.86
N ASN A 23 9.81 12.03 -13.59
CA ASN A 23 8.67 12.26 -12.70
C ASN A 23 8.78 11.42 -11.39
N PRO A 24 9.86 11.61 -10.63
CA PRO A 24 10.10 10.83 -9.43
C PRO A 24 9.07 11.17 -8.36
N HIS A 25 8.72 10.17 -7.55
CA HIS A 25 7.80 10.35 -6.45
C HIS A 25 8.25 9.58 -5.24
N ASN A 26 8.03 10.13 -4.04
CA ASN A 26 8.26 9.54 -2.73
C ASN A 26 9.65 8.89 -2.57
N PRO A 27 10.73 9.70 -2.43
CA PRO A 27 12.07 9.17 -2.25
C PRO A 27 12.26 8.57 -0.84
N MET A 28 13.05 7.50 -0.77
CA MET A 28 13.48 6.87 0.47
C MET A 28 14.93 6.45 0.39
N MET A 29 15.68 6.58 1.48
CA MET A 29 17.08 6.18 1.56
C MET A 29 17.20 4.77 2.14
N ASP A 30 18.01 3.93 1.53
CA ASP A 30 18.35 2.62 2.09
C ASP A 30 19.54 2.68 3.06
N HIS A 31 19.84 1.55 3.71
CA HIS A 31 20.94 1.40 4.65
C HIS A 31 22.33 1.62 4.03
N GLN A 32 22.45 1.57 2.71
CA GLN A 32 23.68 1.83 1.96
C GLN A 32 23.81 3.29 1.53
N GLY A 33 22.80 4.12 1.79
CA GLY A 33 22.75 5.53 1.40
C GLY A 33 22.35 5.76 -0.06
N ARG A 34 21.78 4.75 -0.74
CA ARG A 34 21.16 4.92 -2.05
C ARG A 34 19.74 5.49 -1.88
N VAL A 35 19.32 6.32 -2.81
CA VAL A 35 17.98 6.89 -2.83
C VAL A 35 17.09 6.05 -3.76
N TRP A 36 16.03 5.49 -3.20
CA TRP A 36 15.01 4.76 -3.93
C TRP A 36 13.80 5.66 -4.17
N LEU A 37 13.22 5.56 -5.35
CA LEU A 37 12.05 6.34 -5.74
C LEU A 37 11.20 5.57 -6.77
N THR A 38 9.95 6.00 -6.90
CA THR A 38 9.09 5.53 -7.99
C THR A 38 9.24 6.48 -9.17
N SER A 39 9.23 5.94 -10.39
CA SER A 39 9.50 6.73 -11.59
C SER A 39 8.69 6.27 -12.80
N ALA A 40 8.13 7.22 -13.54
CA ALA A 40 7.29 6.96 -14.71
C ALA A 40 8.10 6.98 -16.03
N ILE A 41 9.26 6.33 -16.06
CA ILE A 41 10.19 6.35 -17.20
C ILE A 41 10.12 5.11 -18.10
N ARG A 42 9.03 4.36 -18.06
CA ARG A 42 8.83 3.15 -18.86
C ARG A 42 7.46 3.14 -19.52
N GLU A 43 7.31 2.30 -20.53
CA GLU A 43 6.00 1.99 -21.11
C GLU A 43 5.10 1.30 -20.07
N ARG A 44 3.79 1.42 -20.29
CA ARG A 44 2.81 0.77 -19.41
C ARG A 44 2.74 -0.74 -19.59
N LYS A 45 3.08 -1.26 -20.78
CA LYS A 45 3.10 -2.69 -21.05
C LYS A 45 4.19 -3.36 -20.22
N ASN A 46 3.81 -4.36 -19.47
CA ASN A 46 4.74 -5.11 -18.63
C ASN A 46 5.60 -6.09 -19.42
N PRO A 47 6.77 -6.50 -18.91
CA PRO A 47 7.50 -7.65 -19.40
C PRO A 47 6.63 -8.90 -19.50
N SER A 48 6.95 -9.80 -20.44
CA SER A 48 6.15 -11.01 -20.68
C SER A 48 6.05 -11.93 -19.46
N TRP A 49 7.05 -11.94 -18.60
CA TRP A 49 7.03 -12.74 -17.40
C TRP A 49 6.06 -12.22 -16.30
N CYS A 50 5.52 -11.02 -16.44
CA CYS A 50 4.45 -10.49 -15.59
C CYS A 50 3.04 -10.88 -16.07
N GLN A 51 2.92 -11.31 -17.34
CA GLN A 51 1.66 -11.42 -18.06
C GLN A 51 1.07 -12.84 -17.97
N ALA A 52 -0.19 -12.98 -18.38
CA ALA A 52 -0.84 -14.28 -18.46
C ALA A 52 -0.09 -15.23 -19.39
N GLY A 53 0.01 -16.49 -18.98
CA GLY A 53 0.73 -17.54 -19.71
C GLY A 53 2.21 -17.65 -19.38
N SER A 54 2.75 -16.80 -18.52
CA SER A 54 4.12 -16.92 -18.03
C SER A 54 4.26 -18.04 -16.99
N ASP A 55 5.48 -18.50 -16.76
CA ASP A 55 5.83 -19.48 -15.71
C ASP A 55 6.14 -18.83 -14.35
N ASN A 56 6.13 -17.50 -14.27
CA ASN A 56 6.29 -16.78 -13.02
C ASN A 56 5.12 -17.06 -12.08
N LYS A 57 5.40 -17.50 -10.84
CA LYS A 57 4.38 -17.91 -9.87
C LYS A 57 3.35 -16.83 -9.55
N PHE A 58 3.78 -15.57 -9.48
CA PHE A 58 2.88 -14.45 -9.21
C PHE A 58 1.98 -14.16 -10.41
N ALA A 59 2.51 -14.24 -11.64
CA ALA A 59 1.73 -14.06 -12.86
C ALA A 59 0.74 -15.21 -13.08
N GLN A 60 1.10 -16.45 -12.75
CA GLN A 60 0.17 -17.59 -12.76
C GLN A 60 -0.98 -17.37 -11.78
N TYR A 61 -0.69 -16.76 -10.63
CA TYR A 61 -1.68 -16.47 -9.61
C TYR A 61 -2.51 -15.23 -9.93
N PHE A 62 -1.88 -14.13 -10.29
CA PHE A 62 -2.53 -12.87 -10.66
C PHE A 62 -1.70 -12.13 -11.71
N PRO A 63 -1.95 -12.37 -13.01
CA PRO A 63 -1.20 -11.73 -14.08
C PRO A 63 -1.44 -10.22 -14.15
N LEU A 64 -0.40 -9.48 -14.52
CA LEU A 64 -0.42 -8.04 -14.68
C LEU A 64 0.09 -7.67 -16.08
N GLU A 65 -0.83 -7.27 -16.94
CA GLU A 65 -0.53 -6.89 -18.34
C GLU A 65 0.16 -5.53 -18.43
N GLN A 66 -0.12 -4.66 -17.45
CA GLN A 66 0.37 -3.29 -17.43
C GLN A 66 0.81 -2.87 -16.04
N GLY A 67 1.90 -2.10 -15.98
CA GLY A 67 2.33 -1.31 -14.84
C GLY A 67 2.36 0.18 -15.20
N TYR A 68 2.41 1.06 -14.23
CA TYR A 68 2.42 2.50 -14.49
C TYR A 68 3.78 3.14 -14.21
N ARG A 69 4.37 2.84 -13.07
CA ARG A 69 5.68 3.31 -12.66
C ARG A 69 6.55 2.12 -12.30
N GLY A 70 7.86 2.25 -12.49
CA GLY A 70 8.85 1.31 -11.99
C GLY A 70 9.50 1.79 -10.70
N ALA A 71 10.48 1.03 -10.22
CA ALA A 71 11.36 1.43 -9.14
C ALA A 71 12.70 1.92 -9.71
N VAL A 72 13.27 2.93 -9.09
CA VAL A 72 14.60 3.47 -9.45
C VAL A 72 15.42 3.63 -8.19
N SER A 73 16.68 3.24 -8.23
CA SER A 73 17.66 3.61 -7.23
C SER A 73 18.73 4.53 -7.81
N TYR A 74 19.19 5.47 -7.01
CA TYR A 74 20.31 6.35 -7.30
C TYR A 74 21.37 6.21 -6.21
N ASP A 75 22.60 5.89 -6.60
CA ASP A 75 23.73 5.88 -5.68
C ASP A 75 24.50 7.22 -5.82
N PRO A 76 24.47 8.09 -4.81
CA PRO A 76 25.16 9.39 -4.88
C PRO A 76 26.68 9.29 -4.87
N ARG A 77 27.25 8.12 -4.53
CA ARG A 77 28.71 7.91 -4.51
C ARG A 77 29.27 7.61 -5.89
N THR A 78 28.48 6.90 -6.72
CA THR A 78 28.85 6.53 -8.09
C THR A 78 28.13 7.36 -9.14
N GLU A 79 27.11 8.14 -8.71
CA GLU A 79 26.22 8.90 -9.58
C GLU A 79 25.41 7.99 -10.56
N GLU A 80 25.28 6.72 -10.23
CA GLU A 80 24.59 5.74 -11.07
C GLU A 80 23.11 5.63 -10.72
N PHE A 81 22.29 5.56 -11.77
CA PHE A 81 20.87 5.20 -11.70
C PHE A 81 20.70 3.75 -12.11
N VAL A 82 19.89 3.02 -11.36
CA VAL A 82 19.43 1.68 -11.71
C VAL A 82 17.90 1.71 -11.79
N MET A 83 17.35 1.38 -12.96
CA MET A 83 15.93 1.23 -13.17
C MET A 83 15.56 -0.25 -13.08
N ILE A 84 14.48 -0.54 -12.38
CA ILE A 84 13.94 -1.89 -12.17
C ILE A 84 12.52 -1.92 -12.70
N ASP A 85 12.27 -2.83 -13.64
CA ASP A 85 10.95 -3.05 -14.22
C ASP A 85 10.07 -3.85 -13.25
N THR A 86 9.19 -3.16 -12.53
CA THR A 86 8.21 -3.81 -11.65
C THR A 86 6.98 -4.24 -12.44
N CYS A 87 6.43 -5.43 -12.16
CA CYS A 87 5.18 -5.87 -12.77
C CYS A 87 3.97 -5.03 -12.31
N PHE A 88 4.00 -4.61 -11.07
CA PHE A 88 2.97 -3.79 -10.44
C PHE A 88 3.27 -2.29 -10.64
N GLY A 89 2.23 -1.47 -10.65
CA GLY A 89 2.39 -0.02 -10.63
C GLY A 89 2.86 0.44 -9.24
N THR A 90 3.70 1.47 -9.21
CA THR A 90 4.27 2.00 -7.98
C THR A 90 3.83 3.45 -7.77
N HIS A 91 3.64 3.85 -6.50
CA HIS A 91 3.33 5.23 -6.14
C HIS A 91 4.13 5.66 -4.89
N HIS A 92 3.75 5.23 -3.69
CA HIS A 92 4.58 5.38 -2.50
C HIS A 92 5.37 4.11 -2.24
N LEU A 93 6.43 4.24 -1.48
CA LEU A 93 7.32 3.13 -1.13
C LEU A 93 7.82 3.27 0.30
N GLN A 94 8.09 2.12 0.95
CA GLN A 94 8.62 2.09 2.31
C GLN A 94 9.37 0.78 2.57
N PHE A 95 10.52 0.88 3.25
CA PHE A 95 11.31 -0.29 3.63
C PHE A 95 10.75 -1.01 4.85
N ALA A 96 10.63 -2.34 4.75
CA ALA A 96 10.48 -3.19 5.91
C ALA A 96 11.82 -3.35 6.67
N ARG A 97 11.73 -3.80 7.92
CA ARG A 97 12.89 -4.05 8.79
C ARG A 97 13.21 -5.54 8.78
N ASP A 98 13.42 -6.11 7.59
CA ASP A 98 13.79 -7.49 7.37
C ASP A 98 15.19 -7.62 6.77
N ASP A 99 15.74 -8.84 6.75
CA ASP A 99 17.09 -9.12 6.25
C ASP A 99 17.20 -8.95 4.72
N ASP A 100 16.08 -9.06 4.00
CA ASP A 100 16.02 -8.86 2.56
C ASP A 100 15.92 -7.38 2.16
N HIS A 101 15.81 -6.48 3.16
CA HIS A 101 15.55 -5.06 2.94
C HIS A 101 14.40 -4.85 1.96
N THR A 102 13.27 -5.48 2.27
CA THR A 102 12.10 -5.48 1.40
C THR A 102 11.51 -4.08 1.29
N LEU A 103 11.41 -3.59 0.08
CA LEU A 103 10.77 -2.34 -0.27
C LEU A 103 9.35 -2.61 -0.74
N PHE A 104 8.36 -2.23 0.05
CA PHE A 104 6.95 -2.33 -0.31
C PHE A 104 6.49 -1.09 -1.08
N PHE A 105 5.54 -1.30 -1.99
CA PHE A 105 4.96 -0.24 -2.80
C PHE A 105 3.45 -0.23 -2.70
N SER A 106 2.86 0.95 -2.58
CA SER A 106 1.45 1.12 -2.89
C SER A 106 1.27 1.05 -4.41
N GLY A 107 0.34 0.21 -4.86
CA GLY A 107 0.03 0.09 -6.29
C GLY A 107 -0.83 1.24 -6.77
N PHE A 108 -0.49 1.86 -7.89
CA PHE A 108 -1.35 2.82 -8.55
C PHE A 108 -2.47 2.09 -9.31
N GLN A 109 -3.64 2.73 -9.47
CA GLN A 109 -4.86 2.14 -10.08
C GLN A 109 -4.65 1.48 -11.46
N ALA A 110 -3.63 1.89 -12.21
CA ALA A 110 -3.33 1.35 -13.54
C ALA A 110 -2.95 -0.15 -13.54
N SER A 111 -2.59 -0.73 -12.38
CA SER A 111 -2.22 -2.14 -12.25
C SER A 111 -3.42 -3.07 -12.00
N GLY A 112 -4.60 -2.72 -12.48
CA GLY A 112 -5.81 -3.53 -12.27
C GLY A 112 -6.44 -3.42 -10.90
N GLY A 113 -6.04 -2.44 -10.07
CA GLY A 113 -6.60 -2.08 -8.76
C GLY A 113 -6.43 -3.15 -7.68
N GLY A 114 -5.99 -2.75 -6.49
CA GLY A 114 -5.90 -3.66 -5.34
C GLY A 114 -4.78 -4.70 -5.43
N VAL A 115 -3.60 -4.26 -5.83
CA VAL A 115 -2.35 -5.05 -5.78
C VAL A 115 -1.35 -4.33 -4.91
N VAL A 116 -0.69 -5.06 -4.03
CA VAL A 116 0.49 -4.63 -3.30
C VAL A 116 1.69 -5.35 -3.85
N GLY A 117 2.74 -4.61 -4.19
CA GLY A 117 3.98 -5.15 -4.71
C GLY A 117 5.16 -4.90 -3.79
N TRP A 118 6.21 -5.67 -3.94
CA TRP A 118 7.45 -5.51 -3.20
C TRP A 118 8.67 -5.88 -4.03
N LEU A 119 9.81 -5.32 -3.61
CA LEU A 119 11.13 -5.62 -4.14
C LEU A 119 12.06 -5.94 -2.97
N LYS A 120 12.65 -7.12 -2.96
CA LYS A 120 13.71 -7.53 -2.03
C LYS A 120 15.04 -6.97 -2.53
N THR A 121 15.45 -5.82 -2.02
CA THR A 121 16.60 -5.10 -2.57
C THR A 121 17.92 -5.85 -2.34
N ALA A 122 18.07 -6.58 -1.24
CA ALA A 122 19.24 -7.42 -0.99
C ALA A 122 19.35 -8.58 -2.00
N VAL A 123 18.21 -9.19 -2.37
CA VAL A 123 18.17 -10.25 -3.41
C VAL A 123 18.54 -9.66 -4.78
N TYR A 124 18.00 -8.48 -5.11
CA TYR A 124 18.37 -7.79 -6.35
C TYR A 124 19.86 -7.44 -6.41
N ASP A 125 20.43 -6.95 -5.32
CA ASP A 125 21.85 -6.62 -5.26
C ASP A 125 22.77 -7.81 -5.52
N GLN A 126 22.37 -8.99 -5.04
CA GLN A 126 23.13 -10.23 -5.22
C GLN A 126 22.97 -10.83 -6.61
N THR A 127 21.76 -10.81 -7.15
CA THR A 127 21.42 -11.57 -8.38
C THR A 127 21.32 -10.72 -9.63
N LYS A 128 20.98 -9.47 -9.48
CA LYS A 128 20.56 -8.54 -10.54
C LYS A 128 19.38 -9.06 -11.37
N ASP A 129 18.62 -9.98 -10.79
CA ASP A 129 17.44 -10.58 -11.39
C ASP A 129 16.17 -9.90 -10.86
N GLU A 130 15.50 -9.16 -11.74
CA GLU A 130 14.28 -8.43 -11.41
C GLU A 130 13.11 -9.37 -11.08
N GLN A 131 13.06 -10.50 -11.77
CA GLN A 131 11.99 -11.49 -11.61
C GLN A 131 12.09 -12.21 -10.27
N LEU A 132 13.31 -12.55 -9.85
CA LEU A 132 13.59 -13.24 -8.60
C LEU A 132 13.40 -12.34 -7.37
N SER A 133 13.68 -11.06 -7.52
CA SER A 133 13.72 -10.11 -6.42
C SER A 133 12.36 -9.47 -6.10
N GLN A 134 11.32 -9.66 -6.92
CA GLN A 134 10.03 -9.01 -6.71
C GLN A 134 8.87 -9.98 -6.61
N GLY A 135 7.78 -9.49 -6.04
CA GLY A 135 6.52 -10.19 -5.98
C GLY A 135 5.36 -9.24 -5.80
N TRP A 136 4.15 -9.75 -5.95
CA TRP A 136 2.93 -8.99 -5.76
C TRP A 136 1.76 -9.88 -5.37
N CYS A 137 0.82 -9.31 -4.62
CA CYS A 137 -0.44 -9.97 -4.28
C CYS A 137 -1.63 -9.06 -4.53
N PRO A 138 -2.73 -9.61 -5.05
CA PRO A 138 -4.00 -8.92 -5.00
C PRO A 138 -4.51 -8.85 -3.56
N THR A 139 -5.29 -7.82 -3.24
CA THR A 139 -5.99 -7.73 -1.95
C THR A 139 -7.16 -8.71 -1.94
N VAL A 140 -7.03 -9.79 -1.18
CA VAL A 140 -8.06 -10.84 -1.04
C VAL A 140 -8.26 -11.15 0.44
N ILE A 141 -9.50 -11.14 0.88
CA ILE A 141 -9.91 -11.49 2.24
C ILE A 141 -10.20 -12.99 2.28
N ASP A 142 -9.64 -13.68 3.24
CA ASP A 142 -9.99 -15.04 3.59
C ASP A 142 -11.42 -15.07 4.16
N THR A 143 -12.39 -15.14 3.26
CA THR A 143 -13.81 -15.07 3.62
C THR A 143 -14.32 -16.42 4.12
N ASN A 144 -13.78 -17.52 3.63
CA ASN A 144 -14.18 -18.87 4.04
C ASN A 144 -13.52 -19.31 5.36
N GLY A 145 -12.47 -18.59 5.82
CA GLY A 145 -11.83 -18.82 7.11
C GLY A 145 -10.88 -20.02 7.16
N ASP A 146 -10.34 -20.45 5.99
CA ASP A 146 -9.47 -21.61 5.92
C ASP A 146 -7.96 -21.28 6.09
N GLY A 147 -7.63 -20.01 6.25
CA GLY A 147 -6.25 -19.51 6.44
C GLY A 147 -5.44 -19.45 5.16
N LYS A 148 -6.07 -19.48 3.99
CA LYS A 148 -5.43 -19.46 2.68
C LYS A 148 -6.24 -18.59 1.72
N ILE A 149 -5.61 -18.22 0.61
CA ILE A 149 -6.29 -17.56 -0.49
C ILE A 149 -6.42 -18.55 -1.66
N THR A 150 -7.65 -18.98 -1.92
CA THR A 150 -7.95 -20.02 -2.90
C THR A 150 -8.81 -19.48 -4.05
N LYS A 151 -8.40 -19.75 -5.28
CA LYS A 151 -9.20 -19.48 -6.47
C LYS A 151 -10.23 -20.59 -6.75
N PRO A 152 -11.36 -20.22 -7.38
CA PRO A 152 -11.79 -18.89 -7.77
C PRO A 152 -12.35 -18.12 -6.57
N TRP A 153 -12.06 -16.85 -6.47
CA TRP A 153 -12.64 -15.97 -5.44
C TRP A 153 -13.87 -15.21 -5.94
N ASN A 154 -14.62 -14.63 -5.01
CA ASN A 154 -15.70 -13.71 -5.31
C ASN A 154 -15.14 -12.43 -5.95
N ALA A 155 -15.84 -11.92 -6.96
CA ALA A 155 -15.49 -10.66 -7.60
C ALA A 155 -15.66 -9.48 -6.63
N PRO A 156 -14.89 -8.39 -6.82
CA PRO A 156 -15.06 -7.18 -6.03
C PRO A 156 -16.48 -6.59 -6.18
N GLY A 157 -16.99 -6.01 -5.09
CA GLY A 157 -18.26 -5.26 -5.10
C GLY A 157 -19.52 -6.11 -5.06
N LEU A 158 -19.41 -7.43 -4.92
CA LEU A 158 -20.58 -8.27 -4.69
C LEU A 158 -21.25 -7.94 -3.35
N SER A 159 -22.58 -7.91 -3.36
CA SER A 159 -23.37 -7.76 -2.13
C SER A 159 -23.21 -8.99 -1.23
N ASN A 160 -23.55 -8.85 0.05
CA ASN A 160 -23.46 -9.97 0.99
C ASN A 160 -24.36 -11.15 0.61
N VAL A 161 -25.48 -10.88 -0.09
CA VAL A 161 -26.43 -11.94 -0.52
C VAL A 161 -25.98 -12.65 -1.80
N ASP A 162 -25.16 -12.00 -2.63
CA ASP A 162 -24.66 -12.56 -3.89
C ASP A 162 -23.29 -13.25 -3.74
N ARG A 163 -22.69 -13.12 -2.57
CA ARG A 163 -21.36 -13.66 -2.29
C ARG A 163 -21.45 -15.15 -1.93
N ASP A 164 -20.59 -15.95 -2.55
CA ASP A 164 -20.39 -17.34 -2.16
C ASP A 164 -19.48 -17.39 -0.92
N LEU A 165 -20.04 -17.74 0.23
CA LEU A 165 -19.32 -17.79 1.51
C LEU A 165 -18.28 -18.93 1.60
N ASN A 166 -18.27 -19.86 0.63
CA ASN A 166 -17.24 -20.88 0.53
C ASN A 166 -16.00 -20.43 -0.26
N ARG A 167 -15.99 -19.18 -0.71
CA ARG A 167 -14.89 -18.59 -1.48
C ARG A 167 -14.39 -17.35 -0.81
N ASP A 168 -13.10 -17.10 -1.01
CA ASP A 168 -12.49 -15.85 -0.64
C ASP A 168 -13.05 -14.68 -1.43
N THR A 169 -12.81 -13.46 -0.98
CA THR A 169 -13.34 -12.27 -1.63
C THR A 169 -12.24 -11.30 -2.00
N ARG A 170 -12.12 -11.01 -3.29
CA ARG A 170 -11.22 -9.94 -3.75
C ARG A 170 -11.81 -8.57 -3.43
N VAL A 171 -10.96 -7.68 -2.95
CA VAL A 171 -11.28 -6.28 -2.69
C VAL A 171 -10.41 -5.40 -3.58
N VAL A 172 -10.99 -4.39 -4.21
CA VAL A 172 -10.26 -3.37 -4.95
C VAL A 172 -10.11 -2.13 -4.07
N LEU A 173 -8.87 -1.70 -3.91
CA LEU A 173 -8.51 -0.52 -3.11
C LEU A 173 -7.72 0.45 -3.99
N GLY A 174 -8.08 1.73 -3.95
CA GLY A 174 -7.29 2.79 -4.54
C GLY A 174 -6.11 3.14 -3.64
N SER A 175 -5.12 2.22 -3.54
CA SER A 175 -4.02 2.33 -2.59
C SER A 175 -3.20 3.61 -2.81
N TYR A 176 -2.88 4.29 -1.70
CA TYR A 176 -2.14 5.54 -1.68
C TYR A 176 -0.88 5.44 -0.81
N GLY A 177 -0.99 5.64 0.50
CA GLY A 177 0.11 5.45 1.43
C GLY A 177 0.41 3.97 1.68
N VAL A 178 1.64 3.66 2.08
CA VAL A 178 2.11 2.32 2.42
C VAL A 178 3.06 2.42 3.60
N ILE A 179 2.93 1.50 4.56
CA ILE A 179 3.86 1.36 5.67
C ILE A 179 3.98 -0.11 6.08
N PRO A 180 5.18 -0.70 6.13
CA PRO A 180 5.38 -2.03 6.68
C PRO A 180 4.97 -2.10 8.15
N ASP A 181 4.45 -3.23 8.57
CA ASP A 181 4.07 -3.45 9.97
C ASP A 181 5.31 -3.48 10.87
N SER A 182 5.25 -2.83 12.03
CA SER A 182 6.37 -2.75 12.96
C SER A 182 6.62 -4.06 13.71
N ASN A 183 5.61 -4.93 13.81
CA ASN A 183 5.62 -6.17 14.60
C ASN A 183 5.59 -7.43 13.74
N ASN A 184 5.29 -7.31 12.43
CA ASN A 184 5.28 -8.43 11.47
C ASN A 184 6.00 -8.03 10.19
N THR A 185 7.22 -8.49 10.00
CA THR A 185 8.07 -8.13 8.86
C THR A 185 7.56 -8.63 7.50
N THR A 186 6.59 -9.54 7.49
CA THR A 186 5.93 -10.01 6.26
C THR A 186 4.66 -9.23 5.94
N ALA A 187 4.29 -8.27 6.78
CA ALA A 187 3.05 -7.54 6.62
C ALA A 187 3.26 -6.06 6.28
N VAL A 188 2.26 -5.51 5.61
CA VAL A 188 2.23 -4.12 5.19
C VAL A 188 0.82 -3.55 5.32
N TRP A 189 0.76 -2.30 5.73
CA TRP A 189 -0.45 -1.51 5.73
C TRP A 189 -0.52 -0.60 4.51
N ILE A 190 -1.69 -0.47 3.94
CA ILE A 190 -1.99 0.48 2.88
C ILE A 190 -3.23 1.30 3.22
N VAL A 191 -3.29 2.51 2.71
CA VAL A 191 -4.45 3.37 2.83
C VAL A 191 -5.09 3.60 1.46
N SER A 192 -6.41 3.57 1.42
CA SER A 192 -7.21 3.82 0.23
C SER A 192 -7.92 5.17 0.35
N THR A 193 -7.77 6.01 -0.67
CA THR A 193 -8.26 7.40 -0.66
C THR A 193 -9.70 7.56 -1.15
N GLU A 194 -10.39 6.48 -1.43
CA GLU A 194 -11.81 6.50 -1.79
C GLU A 194 -12.67 7.04 -0.64
N PHE A 195 -13.92 7.37 -0.92
CA PHE A 195 -14.86 7.81 0.11
C PHE A 195 -15.66 6.59 0.66
N PRO A 196 -15.73 6.40 2.00
CA PRO A 196 -15.11 7.20 3.06
C PRO A 196 -13.61 6.96 3.20
N GLY A 197 -13.09 5.86 2.69
CA GLY A 197 -11.71 5.43 2.78
C GLY A 197 -11.51 4.23 3.68
N ARG A 198 -10.43 3.50 3.45
CA ARG A 198 -10.13 2.25 4.15
C ARG A 198 -8.65 2.12 4.44
N LEU A 199 -8.32 1.47 5.54
CA LEU A 199 -7.04 0.83 5.75
C LEU A 199 -7.14 -0.62 5.27
N ALA A 200 -6.05 -1.16 4.77
CA ALA A 200 -5.92 -2.59 4.57
C ALA A 200 -4.58 -3.07 5.11
N TYR A 201 -4.62 -4.20 5.77
CA TYR A 201 -3.47 -4.97 6.20
C TYR A 201 -3.29 -6.12 5.22
N LEU A 202 -2.10 -6.32 4.72
CA LEU A 202 -1.75 -7.46 3.88
C LEU A 202 -0.56 -8.17 4.50
N ASP A 203 -0.74 -9.42 4.89
CA ASP A 203 0.34 -10.31 5.26
C ASP A 203 0.69 -11.19 4.05
N ILE A 204 1.91 -11.07 3.52
CA ILE A 204 2.38 -11.90 2.42
C ILE A 204 2.74 -13.31 2.86
N GLY A 205 2.95 -13.51 4.16
CA GLY A 205 3.32 -14.81 4.75
C GLY A 205 4.66 -15.34 4.25
N HIS A 206 4.86 -16.65 4.41
CA HIS A 206 6.15 -17.29 4.10
C HIS A 206 6.24 -17.90 2.70
N ASN A 207 5.12 -18.07 2.02
CA ASN A 207 5.06 -18.63 0.66
C ASN A 207 4.10 -17.85 -0.25
N PRO A 208 4.36 -16.54 -0.52
CA PRO A 208 3.52 -15.79 -1.43
C PRO A 208 3.61 -16.34 -2.87
N PRO A 209 2.55 -16.26 -3.69
CA PRO A 209 1.31 -15.52 -3.45
C PRO A 209 0.21 -16.25 -2.68
N GLU A 210 0.33 -17.55 -2.42
CA GLU A 210 -0.73 -18.38 -1.81
C GLU A 210 -1.03 -18.00 -0.37
N THR A 211 -0.04 -17.47 0.34
CA THR A 211 -0.15 -17.05 1.75
C THR A 211 -0.56 -15.59 1.95
N CYS A 212 -0.80 -14.85 0.86
CA CYS A 212 -1.19 -13.45 0.95
C CYS A 212 -2.62 -13.29 1.46
N ILE A 213 -2.79 -12.94 2.72
CA ILE A 213 -4.11 -12.69 3.32
C ILE A 213 -4.26 -11.20 3.58
N SER A 214 -5.41 -10.64 3.19
CA SER A 214 -5.71 -9.22 3.44
C SER A 214 -6.86 -9.07 4.43
N GLU A 215 -6.77 -7.99 5.20
CA GLU A 215 -7.83 -7.48 6.07
C GLU A 215 -8.17 -6.06 5.63
N VAL A 216 -9.41 -5.64 5.81
CA VAL A 216 -9.87 -4.31 5.41
C VAL A 216 -10.64 -3.64 6.53
N TYR A 217 -10.39 -2.36 6.76
CA TYR A 217 -10.98 -1.56 7.84
C TYR A 217 -11.46 -0.22 7.29
N GLU A 218 -12.78 -0.03 7.22
CA GLU A 218 -13.37 1.23 6.77
C GLU A 218 -13.22 2.30 7.86
N VAL A 219 -12.88 3.51 7.45
CA VAL A 219 -12.91 4.68 8.34
C VAL A 219 -14.35 4.85 8.88
N PRO A 220 -14.55 5.05 10.18
CA PRO A 220 -15.89 5.29 10.74
C PRO A 220 -16.61 6.39 9.96
N SER A 221 -17.75 6.06 9.37
CA SER A 221 -18.40 6.93 8.41
C SER A 221 -19.90 7.03 8.62
N VAL A 222 -20.51 7.98 7.96
CA VAL A 222 -21.97 8.18 7.96
C VAL A 222 -22.77 6.98 7.40
N PHE A 223 -22.09 6.03 6.76
CA PHE A 223 -22.72 4.80 6.27
C PHE A 223 -22.87 3.73 7.36
N ASP A 224 -22.26 3.93 8.52
CA ASP A 224 -22.43 3.07 9.67
C ASP A 224 -23.31 3.76 10.72
N SER A 225 -24.58 3.34 10.82
CA SER A 225 -25.53 3.91 11.78
C SER A 225 -25.18 3.70 13.25
N ARG A 226 -24.20 2.85 13.54
CA ARG A 226 -23.69 2.64 14.90
C ARG A 226 -22.74 3.76 15.34
N VAL A 227 -22.20 4.52 14.38
CA VAL A 227 -21.22 5.58 14.63
C VAL A 227 -21.95 6.92 14.76
N PRO A 228 -21.80 7.65 15.86
CA PRO A 228 -22.27 9.04 15.98
C PRO A 228 -21.67 9.94 14.89
N LYS A 229 -22.44 10.86 14.35
CA LYS A 229 -22.02 11.72 13.22
C LYS A 229 -20.73 12.50 13.52
N GLU A 230 -20.59 12.95 14.76
CA GLU A 230 -19.45 13.69 15.27
C GLU A 230 -18.16 12.84 15.40
N GLN A 231 -18.28 11.53 15.29
CA GLN A 231 -17.18 10.57 15.32
C GLN A 231 -16.89 9.97 13.95
N THR A 232 -17.43 10.56 12.91
CA THR A 232 -17.19 10.11 11.53
C THR A 232 -16.08 10.93 10.88
N GLY A 233 -15.33 10.26 9.96
CA GLY A 233 -14.30 10.88 9.17
C GLY A 233 -14.22 10.28 7.77
N PHE A 234 -13.35 10.84 6.91
CA PHE A 234 -13.17 10.33 5.55
C PHE A 234 -11.91 10.90 4.89
N GLY A 235 -11.55 10.27 3.77
CA GLY A 235 -10.49 10.72 2.89
C GLY A 235 -9.09 10.52 3.48
N PRO A 236 -8.74 9.31 3.94
CA PRO A 236 -7.40 9.04 4.44
C PRO A 236 -6.36 9.16 3.33
N ARG A 237 -5.14 9.60 3.70
CA ARG A 237 -4.04 9.84 2.77
C ARG A 237 -2.74 9.22 3.25
N GLY A 238 -1.91 9.97 3.95
CA GLY A 238 -0.68 9.47 4.52
C GLY A 238 -0.93 8.64 5.76
N LEU A 239 -0.05 7.68 6.03
CA LEU A 239 -0.07 6.88 7.24
C LEU A 239 1.35 6.62 7.73
N ASP A 240 1.47 6.37 9.02
CA ASP A 240 2.65 5.84 9.67
C ASP A 240 2.22 4.90 10.79
N ILE A 241 3.17 4.23 11.43
CA ILE A 241 2.93 3.21 12.45
C ILE A 241 3.82 3.46 13.67
N ASP A 242 3.29 3.25 14.86
CA ASP A 242 4.10 3.29 16.09
C ASP A 242 4.74 1.93 16.43
N SER A 243 5.53 1.89 17.48
CA SER A 243 6.22 0.67 17.90
C SER A 243 5.26 -0.41 18.44
N GLN A 244 4.03 -0.04 18.79
CA GLN A 244 3.00 -0.95 19.27
C GLN A 244 2.15 -1.52 18.12
N GLY A 245 2.35 -1.04 16.89
CA GLY A 245 1.58 -1.46 15.72
C GLY A 245 0.28 -0.68 15.52
N VAL A 246 0.09 0.44 16.20
CA VAL A 246 -1.04 1.33 15.96
C VAL A 246 -0.76 2.17 14.71
N ILE A 247 -1.70 2.17 13.78
CA ILE A 247 -1.63 3.00 12.58
C ILE A 247 -2.10 4.42 12.89
N TRP A 248 -1.32 5.39 12.45
CA TRP A 248 -1.66 6.81 12.50
C TRP A 248 -1.85 7.34 11.08
N THR A 249 -2.98 7.99 10.80
CA THR A 249 -3.32 8.43 9.45
C THR A 249 -3.96 9.82 9.43
N ALA A 250 -3.66 10.55 8.37
CA ALA A 250 -4.29 11.82 8.07
C ALA A 250 -5.62 11.58 7.33
N LEU A 251 -6.75 11.93 7.94
CA LEU A 251 -8.05 11.97 7.27
C LEU A 251 -8.23 13.35 6.61
N SER A 252 -7.55 13.55 5.49
CA SER A 252 -7.44 14.86 4.83
C SER A 252 -8.78 15.41 4.37
N GLY A 253 -9.74 14.55 4.02
CA GLY A 253 -11.05 14.97 3.55
C GLY A 253 -11.94 15.57 4.65
N SER A 254 -11.81 15.07 5.90
CA SER A 254 -12.61 15.49 7.05
C SER A 254 -11.81 16.25 8.11
N SER A 255 -10.54 16.55 7.83
CA SER A 255 -9.65 17.30 8.73
C SER A 255 -9.54 16.66 10.10
N HIS A 256 -9.29 15.34 10.12
CA HIS A 256 -9.00 14.60 11.35
C HIS A 256 -7.60 14.00 11.27
N PHE A 257 -6.96 13.94 12.41
CA PHE A 257 -5.90 13.00 12.68
C PHE A 257 -6.52 11.75 13.29
N ALA A 258 -6.12 10.57 12.88
CA ALA A 258 -6.75 9.35 13.36
C ALA A 258 -5.74 8.27 13.70
N SER A 259 -6.06 7.46 14.70
CA SER A 259 -5.35 6.23 14.99
C SER A 259 -6.25 5.01 14.80
N PHE A 260 -5.64 3.89 14.41
CA PHE A 260 -6.30 2.59 14.30
C PHE A 260 -5.48 1.51 14.99
N ASP A 261 -6.04 0.91 16.02
CA ASP A 261 -5.46 -0.16 16.80
C ASP A 261 -6.13 -1.50 16.45
N ARG A 262 -5.45 -2.29 15.62
CA ARG A 262 -5.91 -3.60 15.17
C ARG A 262 -6.11 -4.59 16.32
N SER A 263 -5.40 -4.44 17.43
CA SER A 263 -5.51 -5.35 18.59
C SER A 263 -6.89 -5.32 19.25
N LYS A 264 -7.67 -4.27 19.01
CA LYS A 264 -9.05 -4.14 19.49
C LYS A 264 -10.07 -4.88 18.63
N CYS A 265 -9.66 -5.37 17.45
CA CYS A 265 -10.54 -6.12 16.58
C CYS A 265 -10.71 -7.55 17.08
N THR A 266 -11.92 -8.02 17.20
CA THR A 266 -12.22 -9.38 17.68
C THR A 266 -12.25 -10.41 16.55
N VAL A 267 -12.48 -9.95 15.31
CA VAL A 267 -12.53 -10.76 14.08
C VAL A 267 -11.82 -10.01 12.98
N ASN A 268 -10.89 -10.64 12.29
CA ASN A 268 -10.11 -10.01 11.22
C ASN A 268 -10.35 -10.64 9.84
N ASN A 269 -10.86 -11.88 9.81
CA ASN A 269 -11.16 -12.63 8.61
C ASN A 269 -12.54 -13.28 8.70
N GLY A 270 -13.03 -13.81 7.59
CA GLY A 270 -14.32 -14.46 7.51
C GLY A 270 -15.39 -13.64 6.76
N PRO A 271 -16.62 -14.16 6.67
CA PRO A 271 -17.65 -13.61 5.79
C PRO A 271 -18.21 -12.25 6.22
N THR A 272 -18.03 -11.87 7.47
CA THR A 272 -18.61 -10.65 8.06
C THR A 272 -17.73 -9.41 7.97
N VAL A 273 -16.47 -9.55 7.52
CA VAL A 273 -15.46 -8.47 7.56
C VAL A 273 -15.24 -7.76 6.23
N VAL A 274 -15.86 -8.22 5.15
CA VAL A 274 -15.55 -7.79 3.78
C VAL A 274 -15.87 -6.32 3.50
N ASP A 275 -16.84 -5.73 4.22
CA ASP A 275 -17.16 -4.31 4.11
C ASP A 275 -16.21 -3.41 4.92
N GLY A 276 -15.39 -4.01 5.79
CA GLY A 276 -14.43 -3.29 6.63
C GLY A 276 -15.02 -2.63 7.88
N ARG A 277 -16.31 -2.80 8.17
CA ARG A 277 -17.03 -2.11 9.27
C ARG A 277 -17.06 -2.90 10.58
N HIS A 278 -16.36 -4.00 10.63
CA HIS A 278 -16.39 -4.93 11.77
C HIS A 278 -15.62 -4.45 13.01
N CYS A 279 -14.71 -3.47 12.85
CA CYS A 279 -13.81 -3.03 13.92
C CYS A 279 -13.85 -1.49 14.11
N VAL A 280 -15.00 -0.97 14.47
CA VAL A 280 -15.16 0.48 14.78
C VAL A 280 -14.35 0.86 16.02
N ASP A 281 -14.30 -0.02 17.02
CA ASP A 281 -13.60 0.22 18.30
C ASP A 281 -12.07 0.36 18.15
N GLY A 282 -11.51 -0.08 17.02
CA GLY A 282 -10.11 0.14 16.67
C GLY A 282 -9.77 1.59 16.37
N TRP A 283 -10.75 2.37 15.95
CA TRP A 283 -10.54 3.74 15.51
C TRP A 283 -10.66 4.78 16.65
N THR A 284 -9.78 5.77 16.60
CA THR A 284 -9.91 7.01 17.37
C THR A 284 -9.64 8.19 16.45
N LEU A 285 -10.59 9.12 16.37
CA LEU A 285 -10.51 10.30 15.51
C LEU A 285 -10.28 11.56 16.37
N TYR A 286 -9.29 12.34 15.98
CA TYR A 286 -8.91 13.60 16.64
C TYR A 286 -9.16 14.74 15.65
N PRO A 287 -10.22 15.54 15.83
CA PRO A 287 -10.49 16.66 14.97
C PRO A 287 -9.38 17.72 15.10
N THR A 288 -8.91 18.25 13.99
CA THR A 288 -7.93 19.35 13.98
C THR A 288 -8.54 20.62 14.61
N PRO A 289 -7.71 21.55 15.15
CA PRO A 289 -8.22 22.69 15.91
C PRO A 289 -8.90 23.78 15.07
N GLY A 290 -8.75 23.76 13.74
CA GLY A 290 -9.32 24.78 12.83
C GLY A 290 -10.84 24.88 12.87
N PRO A 291 -11.39 25.98 12.41
CA PRO A 291 -12.84 26.22 12.44
C PRO A 291 -13.59 25.23 11.54
N VAL A 292 -14.79 24.84 11.96
CA VAL A 292 -15.69 24.03 11.16
C VAL A 292 -16.12 24.82 9.92
N ILE A 293 -16.02 24.17 8.76
CA ILE A 293 -16.50 24.75 7.50
C ILE A 293 -18.04 24.75 7.51
N PRO A 294 -18.70 25.88 7.36
CA PRO A 294 -20.15 25.95 7.38
C PRO A 294 -20.80 25.06 6.30
N ASN A 295 -21.90 24.44 6.64
CA ASN A 295 -22.72 23.62 5.73
C ASN A 295 -22.03 22.39 5.15
N THR A 296 -21.03 21.82 5.84
CA THR A 296 -20.45 20.51 5.51
C THR A 296 -21.17 19.40 6.29
N ASP A 297 -21.48 18.29 5.62
CA ASP A 297 -22.08 17.11 6.21
C ASP A 297 -21.43 15.84 5.58
N PRO A 298 -20.64 15.07 6.31
CA PRO A 298 -20.26 15.26 7.72
C PRO A 298 -19.45 16.54 7.95
N PRO A 299 -19.40 17.02 9.21
CA PRO A 299 -18.62 18.22 9.55
C PRO A 299 -17.16 18.10 9.13
N SER A 300 -16.65 19.12 8.42
CA SER A 300 -15.24 19.23 8.06
C SER A 300 -14.65 20.51 8.64
N ARG A 301 -13.32 20.56 8.84
CA ARG A 301 -12.62 21.71 9.37
C ARG A 301 -11.77 22.37 8.30
N ALA A 302 -11.38 23.61 8.54
CA ALA A 302 -10.58 24.38 7.57
C ALA A 302 -9.11 23.95 7.54
N ASP A 303 -8.65 23.26 8.57
CA ASP A 303 -7.29 22.70 8.56
C ASP A 303 -7.17 21.57 7.57
N TYR A 304 -6.00 21.47 6.97
CA TYR A 304 -5.66 20.41 6.06
C TYR A 304 -4.28 19.85 6.39
N HIS A 305 -4.19 18.53 6.59
CA HIS A 305 -2.92 17.84 6.65
C HIS A 305 -2.96 16.63 5.70
N TYR A 306 -1.82 16.32 5.14
CA TYR A 306 -1.72 15.38 4.03
C TYR A 306 -1.03 14.09 4.43
N TYR A 307 0.00 14.23 5.26
CA TYR A 307 0.83 13.13 5.73
C TYR A 307 1.12 13.32 7.21
N ASN A 308 1.44 12.24 7.89
CA ASN A 308 1.94 12.24 9.26
C ASN A 308 3.11 11.27 9.38
N TRP A 309 3.90 11.45 10.41
CA TRP A 309 4.99 10.57 10.80
C TRP A 309 4.89 10.30 12.28
N VAL A 310 5.42 9.14 12.71
CA VAL A 310 5.52 8.77 14.09
C VAL A 310 6.99 8.74 14.50
N ASP A 311 7.37 9.54 15.48
CA ASP A 311 8.72 9.53 16.04
C ASP A 311 8.89 8.36 17.00
N GLN A 312 9.13 7.16 16.47
CA GLN A 312 9.31 5.94 17.27
C GLN A 312 10.55 5.99 18.18
N TYR A 313 11.53 6.82 17.86
CA TYR A 313 12.86 6.81 18.51
C TYR A 313 13.16 8.06 19.33
N ASN A 314 12.16 8.88 19.57
CA ASN A 314 12.35 10.16 20.29
C ASN A 314 13.42 11.05 19.65
N THR A 315 13.48 11.08 18.32
CA THR A 315 14.44 11.88 17.56
C THR A 315 14.23 13.38 17.79
N LEU A 316 12.99 13.79 18.00
CA LEU A 316 12.60 15.18 18.26
C LEU A 316 12.68 15.56 19.75
N GLY A 317 12.92 14.62 20.65
CA GLY A 317 12.98 14.86 22.10
C GLY A 317 11.60 15.10 22.76
N LEU A 318 10.51 14.71 22.09
CA LEU A 318 9.13 14.88 22.57
C LEU A 318 8.56 13.62 23.23
N GLY A 319 9.26 12.51 23.17
CA GLY A 319 8.86 11.19 23.61
C GLY A 319 8.95 10.16 22.49
N GLU A 320 8.93 8.87 22.84
CA GLU A 320 8.82 7.78 21.87
C GLU A 320 7.37 7.65 21.38
N ASP A 321 7.19 7.17 20.16
CA ASP A 321 5.88 6.94 19.51
C ASP A 321 4.98 8.20 19.45
N VAL A 322 5.58 9.36 19.29
CA VAL A 322 4.84 10.63 19.14
C VAL A 322 4.49 10.84 17.66
N PRO A 323 3.20 10.84 17.32
CA PRO A 323 2.74 11.09 15.95
C PRO A 323 2.75 12.57 15.59
#